data_a5ae68d911fb2903e7e950dc1d883931
#
_entry.id   a5ae68d911fb2903e7e950dc1d883931
#
_cell.length_a   1.000
_cell.length_b   1.000
_cell.length_c   1.000
_cell.angle_alpha   90.00
_cell.angle_beta   90.00
_cell.angle_gamma   90.00
#
_symmetry.space_group_name_H-M   'P 1'
#
loop_
_entity.id
_entity.type
_entity.pdbx_description
1 polymer ?
#
loop_
_entity_poly.entity_id
_entity_poly.type
_entity_poly.pdbx_seq_one_letter_code
_entity_poly.pdbx_strand_id
1 'polypeptide(L)'
;MGQLEGKVALVTGAAIGIGRSIAIAYGRENAKVVVNYSKSRAEAEETARLISTAGGEALPIQADVSQDRQARALVAQALERYGRLDILVNNAGITAFVDFPDLEGLTDDVWDRLYGVNVKGTFFCCRAAVAPMKKQGRGRIINLASVAGLWPQGSSIAYCCSKAAVIQLSKCLAKTLGPEIQVNVIAPGFIAETRWNVGRPNLEATIAKAGQVAPLKRVGTAEDIADAALFLATRGDFMSGDVMVVDGGRLVA
;
A
#
# COMPACT_ATOMS: atom_id res chain seq x y z
N MET A 1 -6.47 -21.79 -13.51
CA MET A 1 -6.13 -21.64 -12.10
C MET A 1 -5.47 -20.29 -11.89
N GLY A 2 -5.98 -19.50 -10.94
CA GLY A 2 -5.36 -18.19 -10.63
C GLY A 2 -4.03 -18.36 -9.91
N GLN A 3 -3.11 -17.40 -10.10
CA GLN A 3 -1.76 -17.46 -9.52
C GLN A 3 -1.74 -17.37 -7.99
N LEU A 4 -2.84 -16.92 -7.38
CA LEU A 4 -3.00 -16.76 -5.93
C LEU A 4 -4.07 -17.72 -5.34
N GLU A 5 -4.43 -18.78 -6.07
CA GLU A 5 -5.41 -19.76 -5.57
C GLU A 5 -4.96 -20.37 -4.24
N GLY A 6 -5.90 -20.42 -3.28
CA GLY A 6 -5.64 -20.88 -1.92
C GLY A 6 -4.81 -19.94 -1.05
N LYS A 7 -4.42 -18.75 -1.54
CA LYS A 7 -3.70 -17.73 -0.78
C LYS A 7 -4.66 -16.76 -0.11
N VAL A 8 -4.24 -16.23 1.03
CA VAL A 8 -4.95 -15.19 1.77
C VAL A 8 -4.10 -13.92 1.73
N ALA A 9 -4.68 -12.85 1.23
CA ALA A 9 -4.07 -11.53 1.18
C ALA A 9 -4.82 -10.55 2.07
N LEU A 10 -4.09 -9.75 2.84
CA LEU A 10 -4.59 -8.59 3.57
C LEU A 10 -4.10 -7.33 2.87
N VAL A 11 -5.01 -6.47 2.43
CA VAL A 11 -4.68 -5.18 1.82
C VAL A 11 -5.22 -4.06 2.72
N THR A 12 -4.33 -3.24 3.28
CA THR A 12 -4.76 -2.12 4.13
C THR A 12 -5.16 -0.91 3.29
N GLY A 13 -6.20 -0.17 3.71
CA GLY A 13 -6.74 0.94 2.94
C GLY A 13 -7.30 0.52 1.57
N ALA A 14 -7.91 -0.66 1.48
CA ALA A 14 -8.33 -1.28 0.23
C ALA A 14 -9.73 -0.86 -0.25
N ALA A 15 -10.37 0.07 0.42
CA ALA A 15 -11.72 0.54 0.03
C ALA A 15 -11.73 1.31 -1.30
N ILE A 16 -10.64 1.99 -1.67
CA ILE A 16 -10.57 2.90 -2.83
C ILE A 16 -9.15 2.93 -3.44
N GLY A 17 -9.03 3.50 -4.63
CA GLY A 17 -7.75 3.82 -5.30
C GLY A 17 -6.83 2.62 -5.46
N ILE A 18 -5.54 2.81 -5.21
CA ILE A 18 -4.51 1.79 -5.38
C ILE A 18 -4.83 0.51 -4.59
N GLY A 19 -5.24 0.64 -3.32
CA GLY A 19 -5.56 -0.53 -2.50
C GLY A 19 -6.74 -1.34 -3.03
N ARG A 20 -7.76 -0.66 -3.58
CA ARG A 20 -8.90 -1.32 -4.25
C ARG A 20 -8.42 -2.10 -5.48
N SER A 21 -7.63 -1.47 -6.36
CA SER A 21 -7.14 -2.13 -7.58
C SER A 21 -6.25 -3.33 -7.25
N ILE A 22 -5.37 -3.24 -6.25
CA ILE A 22 -4.59 -4.38 -5.77
C ILE A 22 -5.51 -5.50 -5.25
N ALA A 23 -6.49 -5.17 -4.42
CA ALA A 23 -7.42 -6.14 -3.86
C ALA A 23 -8.23 -6.87 -4.96
N ILE A 24 -8.71 -6.13 -5.96
CA ILE A 24 -9.43 -6.70 -7.12
C ILE A 24 -8.49 -7.57 -7.97
N ALA A 25 -7.27 -7.12 -8.25
CA ALA A 25 -6.28 -7.90 -9.01
C ALA A 25 -5.99 -9.24 -8.32
N TYR A 26 -5.82 -9.23 -7.00
CA TYR A 26 -5.62 -10.47 -6.23
C TYR A 26 -6.85 -11.37 -6.24
N GLY A 27 -8.06 -10.79 -6.17
CA GLY A 27 -9.31 -11.55 -6.31
C GLY A 27 -9.45 -12.24 -7.67
N ARG A 28 -9.08 -11.56 -8.76
CA ARG A 28 -9.07 -12.15 -10.12
C ARG A 28 -8.11 -13.34 -10.24
N GLU A 29 -7.09 -13.38 -9.40
CA GLU A 29 -6.14 -14.49 -9.30
C GLU A 29 -6.55 -15.54 -8.23
N ASN A 30 -7.83 -15.56 -7.83
CA ASN A 30 -8.45 -16.48 -6.88
C ASN A 30 -7.88 -16.40 -5.45
N ALA A 31 -7.33 -15.25 -5.04
CA ALA A 31 -7.00 -15.03 -3.63
C ALA A 31 -8.27 -14.82 -2.78
N LYS A 32 -8.18 -15.20 -1.50
CA LYS A 32 -9.07 -14.69 -0.46
C LYS A 32 -8.52 -13.37 0.05
N VAL A 33 -9.30 -12.29 -0.05
CA VAL A 33 -8.80 -10.94 0.19
C VAL A 33 -9.48 -10.31 1.40
N VAL A 34 -8.70 -9.92 2.40
CA VAL A 34 -9.16 -9.05 3.48
C VAL A 34 -9.04 -7.60 3.02
N VAL A 35 -10.19 -6.94 2.89
CA VAL A 35 -10.32 -5.55 2.47
C VAL A 35 -10.39 -4.66 3.71
N ASN A 36 -9.25 -4.15 4.17
CA ASN A 36 -9.24 -3.27 5.33
C ASN A 36 -9.63 -1.83 4.95
N TYR A 37 -10.38 -1.21 5.83
CA TYR A 37 -10.75 0.21 5.78
C TYR A 37 -10.80 0.82 7.18
N SER A 38 -10.66 2.15 7.30
CA SER A 38 -10.84 2.86 8.58
C SER A 38 -12.21 3.54 8.67
N LYS A 39 -12.63 4.27 7.63
CA LYS A 39 -13.87 5.09 7.62
C LYS A 39 -14.79 4.79 6.43
N SER A 40 -14.27 4.27 5.34
CA SER A 40 -14.96 4.09 4.05
C SER A 40 -15.65 2.74 3.95
N ARG A 41 -16.69 2.49 4.77
CA ARG A 41 -17.37 1.19 4.84
C ARG A 41 -18.06 0.82 3.53
N ALA A 42 -18.86 1.71 3.00
CA ALA A 42 -19.63 1.44 1.76
C ALA A 42 -18.70 1.13 0.58
N GLU A 43 -17.60 1.87 0.46
CA GLU A 43 -16.62 1.64 -0.59
C GLU A 43 -15.84 0.34 -0.39
N ALA A 44 -15.63 -0.11 0.86
CA ALA A 44 -15.00 -1.39 1.16
C ALA A 44 -15.94 -2.57 0.83
N GLU A 45 -17.23 -2.44 1.14
CA GLU A 45 -18.26 -3.40 0.76
C GLU A 45 -18.39 -3.50 -0.77
N GLU A 46 -18.34 -2.39 -1.48
CA GLU A 46 -18.32 -2.36 -2.95
C GLU A 46 -17.05 -3.04 -3.51
N THR A 47 -15.88 -2.79 -2.92
CA THR A 47 -14.64 -3.48 -3.31
C THR A 47 -14.78 -4.99 -3.12
N ALA A 48 -15.36 -5.43 -2.01
CA ALA A 48 -15.61 -6.85 -1.75
C ALA A 48 -16.58 -7.46 -2.78
N ARG A 49 -17.64 -6.72 -3.16
CA ARG A 49 -18.57 -7.15 -4.21
C ARG A 49 -17.85 -7.30 -5.57
N LEU A 50 -17.01 -6.36 -5.94
CA LEU A 50 -16.23 -6.42 -7.19
C LEU A 50 -15.28 -7.62 -7.21
N ILE A 51 -14.63 -7.94 -6.09
CA ILE A 51 -13.78 -9.13 -5.94
C ILE A 51 -14.61 -10.40 -6.14
N SER A 52 -15.77 -10.49 -5.49
CA SER A 52 -16.66 -11.65 -5.60
C SER A 52 -17.18 -11.84 -7.03
N THR A 53 -17.51 -10.75 -7.71
CA THR A 53 -17.93 -10.79 -9.14
C THR A 53 -16.80 -11.29 -10.05
N ALA A 54 -15.54 -11.02 -9.68
CA ALA A 54 -14.36 -11.49 -10.42
C ALA A 54 -13.96 -12.94 -10.08
N GLY A 55 -14.71 -13.64 -9.24
CA GLY A 55 -14.49 -15.04 -8.85
C GLY A 55 -13.66 -15.24 -7.57
N GLY A 56 -13.23 -14.16 -6.92
CA GLY A 56 -12.51 -14.21 -5.64
C GLY A 56 -13.45 -14.24 -4.42
N GLU A 57 -12.87 -14.38 -3.23
CA GLU A 57 -13.56 -14.23 -1.94
C GLU A 57 -13.01 -13.00 -1.21
N ALA A 58 -13.89 -12.19 -0.60
CA ALA A 58 -13.47 -10.98 0.09
C ALA A 58 -14.12 -10.84 1.47
N LEU A 59 -13.37 -10.25 2.42
CA LEU A 59 -13.82 -9.96 3.78
C LEU A 59 -13.49 -8.49 4.12
N PRO A 60 -14.46 -7.58 4.15
CA PRO A 60 -14.24 -6.22 4.64
C PRO A 60 -14.03 -6.22 6.16
N ILE A 61 -12.95 -5.58 6.64
CA ILE A 61 -12.67 -5.42 8.08
C ILE A 61 -12.33 -3.97 8.39
N GLN A 62 -13.05 -3.38 9.34
CA GLN A 62 -12.75 -2.05 9.84
C GLN A 62 -11.61 -2.10 10.85
N ALA A 63 -10.53 -1.34 10.58
CA ALA A 63 -9.46 -1.11 11.53
C ALA A 63 -8.67 0.15 11.16
N ASP A 64 -8.33 0.96 12.15
CA ASP A 64 -7.36 2.04 12.03
C ASP A 64 -5.96 1.48 12.30
N VAL A 65 -5.16 1.37 11.24
CA VAL A 65 -3.81 0.80 11.31
C VAL A 65 -2.84 1.62 12.17
N SER A 66 -3.12 2.91 12.42
CA SER A 66 -2.32 3.74 13.31
C SER A 66 -2.40 3.30 14.78
N GLN A 67 -3.36 2.45 15.11
CA GLN A 67 -3.60 1.90 16.45
C GLN A 67 -3.13 0.44 16.52
N ASP A 68 -2.05 0.17 17.26
CA ASP A 68 -1.45 -1.18 17.34
C ASP A 68 -2.48 -2.27 17.70
N ARG A 69 -3.37 -2.00 18.65
CA ARG A 69 -4.41 -2.96 19.05
C ARG A 69 -5.34 -3.31 17.88
N GLN A 70 -5.70 -2.33 17.04
CA GLN A 70 -6.56 -2.55 15.89
C GLN A 70 -5.82 -3.27 14.76
N ALA A 71 -4.55 -2.96 14.51
CA ALA A 71 -3.71 -3.68 13.54
C ALA A 71 -3.55 -5.16 13.91
N ARG A 72 -3.36 -5.47 15.21
CA ARG A 72 -3.34 -6.86 15.69
C ARG A 72 -4.68 -7.55 15.53
N ALA A 73 -5.78 -6.88 15.90
CA ALA A 73 -7.12 -7.44 15.75
C ALA A 73 -7.48 -7.69 14.28
N LEU A 74 -7.05 -6.84 13.36
CA LEU A 74 -7.23 -7.01 11.92
C LEU A 74 -6.59 -8.31 11.42
N VAL A 75 -5.33 -8.56 11.78
CA VAL A 75 -4.63 -9.80 11.41
C VAL A 75 -5.25 -11.01 12.10
N ALA A 76 -5.65 -10.89 13.37
CA ALA A 76 -6.32 -11.98 14.10
C ALA A 76 -7.64 -12.39 13.44
N GLN A 77 -8.48 -11.46 13.02
CA GLN A 77 -9.74 -11.73 12.31
C GLN A 77 -9.48 -12.39 10.93
N ALA A 78 -8.43 -11.97 10.22
CA ALA A 78 -8.04 -12.63 8.97
C ALA A 78 -7.67 -14.12 9.20
N LEU A 79 -6.90 -14.38 10.26
CA LEU A 79 -6.50 -15.74 10.64
C LEU A 79 -7.69 -16.58 11.15
N GLU A 80 -8.58 -15.99 11.94
CA GLU A 80 -9.80 -16.65 12.42
C GLU A 80 -10.68 -17.09 11.24
N ARG A 81 -10.85 -16.23 10.23
CA ARG A 81 -11.70 -16.50 9.07
C ARG A 81 -11.09 -17.49 8.08
N TYR A 82 -9.78 -17.42 7.86
CA TYR A 82 -9.12 -18.13 6.76
C TYR A 82 -8.02 -19.09 7.19
N GLY A 83 -7.63 -19.12 8.46
CA GLY A 83 -6.61 -20.01 9.01
C GLY A 83 -5.17 -19.69 8.63
N ARG A 84 -4.95 -18.72 7.73
CA ARG A 84 -3.62 -18.34 7.21
C ARG A 84 -3.57 -16.88 6.76
N LEU A 85 -2.33 -16.36 6.60
CA LEU A 85 -2.06 -15.08 5.94
C LEU A 85 -0.78 -15.23 5.11
N ASP A 86 -0.89 -15.16 3.79
CA ASP A 86 0.23 -15.35 2.87
C ASP A 86 0.84 -14.02 2.42
N ILE A 87 0.00 -13.01 2.23
CA ILE A 87 0.39 -11.73 1.65
C ILE A 87 -0.18 -10.61 2.52
N LEU A 88 0.70 -9.67 2.90
CA LEU A 88 0.32 -8.40 3.52
C LEU A 88 0.71 -7.26 2.59
N VAL A 89 -0.27 -6.44 2.18
CA VAL A 89 -0.02 -5.20 1.45
C VAL A 89 -0.34 -4.02 2.37
N ASN A 90 0.69 -3.32 2.81
CA ASN A 90 0.55 -2.08 3.57
C ASN A 90 0.40 -0.90 2.62
N ASN A 91 -0.86 -0.66 2.20
CA ASN A 91 -1.22 0.45 1.31
C ASN A 91 -1.85 1.63 2.05
N ALA A 92 -2.46 1.41 3.22
CA ALA A 92 -3.04 2.50 4.00
C ALA A 92 -2.03 3.64 4.21
N GLY A 93 -2.41 4.84 3.85
CA GLY A 93 -1.57 6.01 3.97
C GLY A 93 -2.38 7.29 3.86
N ILE A 94 -1.84 8.36 4.42
CA ILE A 94 -2.38 9.72 4.34
C ILE A 94 -1.33 10.68 3.85
N THR A 95 -1.78 11.85 3.44
CA THR A 95 -0.93 12.96 3.05
C THR A 95 -1.36 14.26 3.73
N ALA A 96 -0.48 15.26 3.73
CA ALA A 96 -0.77 16.64 4.05
C ALA A 96 -0.17 17.51 2.93
N PHE A 97 -0.94 18.47 2.45
CA PHE A 97 -0.48 19.44 1.46
C PHE A 97 0.03 20.69 2.22
N VAL A 98 1.35 20.81 2.31
CA VAL A 98 2.05 21.95 2.87
C VAL A 98 3.19 22.28 1.92
N ASP A 99 3.24 23.51 1.41
CA ASP A 99 4.28 23.91 0.46
C ASP A 99 5.67 23.82 1.10
N PHE A 100 6.66 23.39 0.32
CA PHE A 100 8.02 23.13 0.84
C PHE A 100 8.66 24.32 1.56
N PRO A 101 8.46 25.59 1.14
CA PRO A 101 8.97 26.75 1.88
C PRO A 101 8.21 27.08 3.17
N ASP A 102 6.98 26.56 3.35
CA ASP A 102 6.18 26.78 4.55
C ASP A 102 6.55 25.79 5.65
N LEU A 103 7.63 26.09 6.37
CA LEU A 103 8.06 25.22 7.47
C LEU A 103 7.14 25.30 8.70
N GLU A 104 6.51 26.44 8.94
CA GLU A 104 5.58 26.65 10.06
C GLU A 104 4.25 25.88 9.86
N GLY A 105 3.84 25.67 8.62
CA GLY A 105 2.68 24.83 8.30
C GLY A 105 2.89 23.33 8.61
N LEU A 106 4.13 22.92 8.87
CA LEU A 106 4.47 21.55 9.28
C LEU A 106 4.41 21.40 10.81
N THR A 107 3.22 21.55 11.36
CA THR A 107 2.97 21.44 12.80
C THR A 107 3.22 20.01 13.33
N ASP A 108 3.37 19.86 14.65
CA ASP A 108 3.52 18.56 15.31
C ASP A 108 2.37 17.61 14.96
N ASP A 109 1.11 18.11 14.90
CA ASP A 109 -0.05 17.30 14.48
C ASP A 109 0.11 16.75 13.05
N VAL A 110 0.63 17.52 12.12
CA VAL A 110 0.92 17.06 10.74
C VAL A 110 1.94 15.92 10.75
N TRP A 111 3.03 16.09 11.49
CA TRP A 111 4.06 15.05 11.64
C TRP A 111 3.50 13.80 12.31
N ASP A 112 2.86 13.92 13.45
CA ASP A 112 2.35 12.80 14.24
C ASP A 112 1.32 11.99 13.47
N ARG A 113 0.41 12.63 12.75
CA ARG A 113 -0.61 11.95 11.94
C ARG A 113 0.03 11.21 10.77
N LEU A 114 0.95 11.84 10.04
CA LEU A 114 1.63 11.20 8.90
C LEU A 114 2.46 10.01 9.36
N TYR A 115 3.26 10.17 10.40
CA TYR A 115 4.07 9.07 10.94
C TYR A 115 3.19 8.00 11.62
N GLY A 116 2.13 8.39 12.28
CA GLY A 116 1.18 7.48 12.90
C GLY A 116 0.61 6.47 11.91
N VAL A 117 0.10 6.95 10.78
CA VAL A 117 -0.51 6.09 9.75
C VAL A 117 0.57 5.46 8.85
N ASN A 118 1.41 6.29 8.22
CA ASN A 118 2.28 5.82 7.14
C ASN A 118 3.42 4.92 7.65
N VAL A 119 4.00 5.23 8.82
CA VAL A 119 5.18 4.53 9.35
C VAL A 119 4.80 3.52 10.42
N LYS A 120 4.20 4.00 11.53
CA LYS A 120 3.82 3.13 12.64
C LYS A 120 2.76 2.12 12.21
N GLY A 121 1.74 2.56 11.43
CA GLY A 121 0.70 1.68 10.91
C GLY A 121 1.26 0.55 10.05
N THR A 122 2.18 0.86 9.13
CA THR A 122 2.92 -0.14 8.35
C THR A 122 3.67 -1.11 9.26
N PHE A 123 4.40 -0.60 10.27
CA PHE A 123 5.13 -1.44 11.21
C PHE A 123 4.21 -2.32 12.06
N PHE A 124 3.09 -1.79 12.56
CA PHE A 124 2.14 -2.55 13.39
C PHE A 124 1.52 -3.71 12.63
N CYS A 125 1.12 -3.49 11.37
CA CYS A 125 0.60 -4.56 10.52
C CYS A 125 1.69 -5.61 10.20
N CYS A 126 2.91 -5.19 9.86
CA CYS A 126 4.04 -6.10 9.65
C CYS A 126 4.27 -6.95 10.90
N ARG A 127 4.41 -6.32 12.08
CA ARG A 127 4.64 -7.00 13.35
C ARG A 127 3.56 -8.02 13.68
N ALA A 128 2.29 -7.69 13.43
CA ALA A 128 1.17 -8.60 13.65
C ALA A 128 1.21 -9.83 12.71
N ALA A 129 1.65 -9.64 11.45
CA ALA A 129 1.70 -10.67 10.43
C ALA A 129 2.92 -11.62 10.57
N VAL A 130 4.00 -11.18 11.22
CA VAL A 130 5.27 -11.96 11.27
C VAL A 130 5.10 -13.34 11.91
N ALA A 131 4.48 -13.42 13.08
CA ALA A 131 4.36 -14.69 13.81
C ALA A 131 3.57 -15.75 13.00
N PRO A 132 2.37 -15.46 12.47
CA PRO A 132 1.65 -16.44 11.64
C PRO A 132 2.38 -16.79 10.34
N MET A 133 3.03 -15.83 9.65
CA MET A 133 3.78 -16.08 8.43
C MET A 133 5.01 -16.97 8.70
N LYS A 134 5.77 -16.73 9.80
CA LYS A 134 6.87 -17.60 10.19
C LYS A 134 6.41 -19.02 10.53
N LYS A 135 5.29 -19.16 11.24
CA LYS A 135 4.70 -20.47 11.54
C LYS A 135 4.32 -21.24 10.27
N GLN A 136 3.94 -20.55 9.22
CA GLN A 136 3.65 -21.14 7.89
C GLN A 136 4.91 -21.44 7.07
N GLY A 137 6.09 -20.96 7.50
CA GLY A 137 7.35 -21.05 6.78
C GLY A 137 7.46 -20.16 5.54
N ARG A 138 6.42 -19.33 5.26
CA ARG A 138 6.40 -18.45 4.10
C ARG A 138 5.46 -17.26 4.31
N GLY A 139 5.90 -16.08 3.87
CA GLY A 139 5.08 -14.87 3.81
C GLY A 139 5.65 -13.83 2.82
N ARG A 140 4.79 -12.95 2.33
CA ARG A 140 5.17 -11.81 1.50
C ARG A 140 4.57 -10.53 2.06
N ILE A 141 5.42 -9.54 2.27
CA ILE A 141 5.02 -8.20 2.72
C ILE A 141 5.38 -7.19 1.62
N ILE A 142 4.40 -6.43 1.19
CA ILE A 142 4.55 -5.39 0.17
C ILE A 142 4.14 -4.06 0.80
N ASN A 143 5.07 -3.13 0.91
CA ASN A 143 4.83 -1.82 1.52
C ASN A 143 4.73 -0.73 0.44
N LEU A 144 3.64 0.06 0.45
CA LEU A 144 3.47 1.18 -0.47
C LEU A 144 4.19 2.42 0.08
N ALA A 145 5.33 2.75 -0.53
CA ALA A 145 6.01 4.01 -0.32
C ALA A 145 5.53 5.08 -1.32
N SER A 146 6.44 5.78 -1.95
CA SER A 146 6.25 6.74 -3.04
C SER A 146 7.62 7.13 -3.60
N VAL A 147 7.69 7.62 -4.83
CA VAL A 147 8.87 8.33 -5.34
C VAL A 147 9.25 9.53 -4.46
N ALA A 148 8.29 10.11 -3.73
CA ALA A 148 8.54 11.15 -2.74
C ALA A 148 9.46 10.71 -1.58
N GLY A 149 9.59 9.41 -1.34
CA GLY A 149 10.56 8.86 -0.38
C GLY A 149 11.97 8.68 -0.96
N LEU A 150 12.13 8.84 -2.27
CA LEU A 150 13.40 8.73 -3.00
C LEU A 150 13.91 10.08 -3.50
N TRP A 151 12.99 11.00 -3.76
CA TRP A 151 13.26 12.31 -4.33
C TRP A 151 12.52 13.41 -3.54
N PRO A 152 13.08 14.61 -3.32
CA PRO A 152 12.46 15.66 -2.51
C PRO A 152 11.35 16.38 -3.27
N GLN A 153 10.35 15.65 -3.73
CA GLN A 153 9.13 16.15 -4.36
C GLN A 153 7.92 15.36 -3.83
N GLY A 154 6.94 16.05 -3.30
CA GLY A 154 5.74 15.45 -2.75
C GLY A 154 4.73 16.49 -2.29
N SER A 155 3.77 16.07 -1.53
CA SER A 155 2.73 16.94 -0.96
C SER A 155 3.24 17.79 0.22
N SER A 156 4.30 17.36 0.89
CA SER A 156 4.99 18.07 1.96
C SER A 156 6.31 17.40 2.32
N ILE A 157 7.20 18.09 3.02
CA ILE A 157 8.45 17.54 3.56
C ILE A 157 8.14 16.36 4.50
N ALA A 158 7.19 16.51 5.41
CA ALA A 158 6.80 15.45 6.35
C ALA A 158 6.29 14.19 5.64
N TYR A 159 5.56 14.33 4.53
CA TYR A 159 5.16 13.20 3.71
C TYR A 159 6.36 12.50 3.08
N CYS A 160 7.28 13.25 2.46
CA CYS A 160 8.51 12.71 1.88
C CYS A 160 9.30 11.91 2.92
N CYS A 161 9.52 12.49 4.10
CA CYS A 161 10.20 11.83 5.21
C CYS A 161 9.49 10.55 5.65
N SER A 162 8.15 10.57 5.75
CA SER A 162 7.37 9.37 6.12
C SER A 162 7.54 8.24 5.09
N LYS A 163 7.58 8.56 3.80
CA LYS A 163 7.75 7.58 2.72
C LYS A 163 9.19 7.06 2.63
N ALA A 164 10.19 7.89 2.90
CA ALA A 164 11.58 7.47 3.06
C ALA A 164 11.73 6.52 4.27
N ALA A 165 11.07 6.81 5.39
CA ALA A 165 11.05 5.95 6.56
C ALA A 165 10.43 4.57 6.26
N VAL A 166 9.35 4.49 5.46
CA VAL A 166 8.76 3.22 5.01
C VAL A 166 9.76 2.41 4.18
N ILE A 167 10.50 3.04 3.27
CA ILE A 167 11.54 2.38 2.48
C ILE A 167 12.60 1.78 3.38
N GLN A 168 13.15 2.57 4.32
CA GLN A 168 14.19 2.08 5.21
C GLN A 168 13.68 1.01 6.18
N LEU A 169 12.47 1.17 6.74
CA LEU A 169 11.81 0.16 7.56
C LEU A 169 11.70 -1.18 6.82
N SER A 170 11.31 -1.15 5.55
CA SER A 170 11.15 -2.35 4.72
C SER A 170 12.48 -3.09 4.52
N LYS A 171 13.58 -2.37 4.29
CA LYS A 171 14.94 -2.95 4.19
C LYS A 171 15.38 -3.60 5.50
N CYS A 172 15.11 -2.96 6.64
CA CYS A 172 15.41 -3.53 7.96
C CYS A 172 14.60 -4.81 8.20
N LEU A 173 13.31 -4.80 7.86
CA LEU A 173 12.44 -5.97 7.99
C LEU A 173 12.88 -7.10 7.05
N ALA A 174 13.23 -6.81 5.80
CA ALA A 174 13.71 -7.80 4.84
C ALA A 174 14.94 -8.54 5.36
N LYS A 175 15.92 -7.79 5.91
CA LYS A 175 17.12 -8.36 6.53
C LYS A 175 16.80 -9.26 7.74
N THR A 176 15.78 -8.90 8.52
CA THR A 176 15.47 -9.56 9.80
C THR A 176 14.54 -10.76 9.63
N LEU A 177 13.69 -10.77 8.60
CA LEU A 177 12.58 -11.72 8.45
C LEU A 177 12.84 -12.82 7.42
N GLY A 178 13.92 -12.71 6.65
CA GLY A 178 14.35 -13.79 5.76
C GLY A 178 14.91 -15.00 6.56
N PRO A 179 14.86 -16.21 5.98
CA PRO A 179 14.38 -16.51 4.63
C PRO A 179 12.85 -16.70 4.49
N GLU A 180 12.11 -16.81 5.60
CA GLU A 180 10.69 -17.20 5.56
C GLU A 180 9.79 -16.09 4.99
N ILE A 181 10.15 -14.82 5.21
CA ILE A 181 9.31 -13.68 4.81
C ILE A 181 10.10 -12.73 3.91
N GLN A 182 9.59 -12.52 2.71
CA GLN A 182 10.09 -11.50 1.80
C GLN A 182 9.40 -10.16 2.08
N VAL A 183 10.16 -9.08 2.09
CA VAL A 183 9.62 -7.71 2.30
C VAL A 183 10.13 -6.82 1.19
N ASN A 184 9.22 -6.29 0.37
CA ASN A 184 9.55 -5.39 -0.74
C ASN A 184 8.71 -4.11 -0.68
N VAL A 185 9.13 -3.12 -1.41
CA VAL A 185 8.48 -1.81 -1.50
C VAL A 185 8.04 -1.55 -2.93
N ILE A 186 6.86 -0.98 -3.10
CA ILE A 186 6.48 -0.29 -4.34
C ILE A 186 6.54 1.20 -4.07
N ALA A 187 7.19 1.95 -4.96
CA ALA A 187 7.28 3.40 -4.93
C ALA A 187 6.55 3.99 -6.15
N PRO A 188 5.23 4.27 -6.03
CA PRO A 188 4.46 4.88 -7.10
C PRO A 188 4.91 6.30 -7.42
N GLY A 189 4.82 6.67 -8.70
CA GLY A 189 4.84 8.05 -9.15
C GLY A 189 3.51 8.76 -8.90
N PHE A 190 3.14 9.68 -9.79
CA PHE A 190 1.85 10.36 -9.72
C PHE A 190 0.74 9.45 -10.27
N ILE A 191 -0.19 9.05 -9.39
CA ILE A 191 -1.37 8.24 -9.72
C ILE A 191 -2.60 9.13 -9.62
N ALA A 192 -3.32 9.30 -10.74
CA ALA A 192 -4.45 10.24 -10.82
C ALA A 192 -5.66 9.79 -9.99
N GLU A 193 -5.94 8.49 -9.96
CA GLU A 193 -7.15 7.88 -9.40
C GLU A 193 -7.10 7.65 -7.90
N THR A 194 -6.52 8.60 -7.16
CA THR A 194 -6.46 8.52 -5.70
C THR A 194 -7.40 9.52 -5.05
N ARG A 195 -7.96 9.17 -3.87
CA ARG A 195 -8.80 10.09 -3.08
C ARG A 195 -8.06 11.39 -2.71
N TRP A 196 -6.75 11.38 -2.68
CA TRP A 196 -5.93 12.57 -2.38
C TRP A 196 -6.09 13.68 -3.43
N ASN A 197 -6.57 13.33 -4.61
CA ASN A 197 -6.81 14.27 -5.69
C ASN A 197 -8.27 14.80 -5.71
N VAL A 198 -9.18 14.20 -4.94
CA VAL A 198 -10.58 14.64 -4.90
C VAL A 198 -10.68 16.04 -4.26
N GLY A 199 -11.27 16.98 -4.98
CA GLY A 199 -11.42 18.37 -4.54
C GLY A 199 -10.14 19.20 -4.62
N ARG A 200 -9.06 18.68 -5.21
CA ARG A 200 -7.83 19.44 -5.43
C ARG A 200 -8.05 20.52 -6.48
N PRO A 201 -7.75 21.80 -6.20
CA PRO A 201 -7.79 22.84 -7.21
C PRO A 201 -6.88 22.51 -8.39
N ASN A 202 -7.33 22.81 -9.61
CA ASN A 202 -6.56 22.61 -10.84
C ASN A 202 -6.04 21.18 -11.05
N LEU A 203 -6.80 20.16 -10.63
CA LEU A 203 -6.39 18.75 -10.74
C LEU A 203 -6.05 18.37 -12.19
N GLU A 204 -6.90 18.74 -13.16
CA GLU A 204 -6.66 18.43 -14.57
C GLU A 204 -5.34 19.01 -15.09
N ALA A 205 -5.05 20.27 -14.76
CA ALA A 205 -3.77 20.89 -15.11
C ALA A 205 -2.58 20.19 -14.43
N THR A 206 -2.76 19.74 -13.18
CA THR A 206 -1.74 18.97 -12.46
C THR A 206 -1.49 17.61 -13.12
N ILE A 207 -2.55 16.90 -13.54
CA ILE A 207 -2.46 15.62 -14.26
C ILE A 207 -1.75 15.83 -15.60
N ALA A 208 -2.16 16.83 -16.38
CA ALA A 208 -1.54 17.13 -17.67
C ALA A 208 -0.05 17.45 -17.53
N LYS A 209 0.32 18.31 -16.58
CA LYS A 209 1.72 18.64 -16.29
C LYS A 209 2.53 17.41 -15.85
N ALA A 210 1.97 16.60 -14.95
CA ALA A 210 2.64 15.39 -14.48
C ALA A 210 2.86 14.38 -15.61
N GLY A 211 1.89 14.22 -16.52
CA GLY A 211 2.02 13.37 -17.70
C GLY A 211 3.04 13.89 -18.71
N GLN A 212 3.12 15.21 -18.90
CA GLN A 212 4.14 15.81 -19.81
C GLN A 212 5.57 15.59 -19.33
N VAL A 213 5.81 15.66 -18.00
CA VAL A 213 7.14 15.48 -17.40
C VAL A 213 7.57 14.01 -17.48
N ALA A 214 6.67 13.06 -17.25
CA ALA A 214 7.03 11.65 -17.29
C ALA A 214 7.48 11.23 -18.71
N PRO A 215 8.60 10.50 -18.86
CA PRO A 215 9.05 9.97 -20.15
C PRO A 215 7.98 9.17 -20.90
N LEU A 216 7.15 8.39 -20.21
CA LEU A 216 6.04 7.65 -20.82
C LEU A 216 4.83 8.51 -21.21
N LYS A 217 4.91 9.85 -21.02
CA LYS A 217 3.91 10.84 -21.43
C LYS A 217 2.49 10.59 -20.92
N ARG A 218 2.37 9.93 -19.78
CA ARG A 218 1.13 9.74 -19.04
C ARG A 218 1.37 9.72 -17.53
N VAL A 219 0.34 9.94 -16.77
CA VAL A 219 0.30 9.62 -15.33
C VAL A 219 0.04 8.13 -15.15
N GLY A 220 0.39 7.59 -13.98
CA GLY A 220 0.07 6.22 -13.63
C GLY A 220 -1.40 6.05 -13.27
N THR A 221 -1.90 4.81 -13.43
CA THR A 221 -3.20 4.35 -12.97
C THR A 221 -3.04 3.48 -11.71
N ALA A 222 -4.13 3.23 -11.02
CA ALA A 222 -4.12 2.31 -9.88
C ALA A 222 -3.80 0.86 -10.33
N GLU A 223 -4.15 0.50 -11.56
CA GLU A 223 -3.83 -0.79 -12.19
C GLU A 223 -2.33 -0.96 -12.42
N ASP A 224 -1.60 0.06 -12.86
CA ASP A 224 -0.13 -0.02 -12.99
C ASP A 224 0.54 -0.46 -11.68
N ILE A 225 -0.01 -0.02 -10.54
CA ILE A 225 0.49 -0.39 -9.22
C ILE A 225 -0.01 -1.77 -8.79
N ALA A 226 -1.23 -2.14 -9.17
CA ALA A 226 -1.79 -3.47 -8.89
C ALA A 226 -1.01 -4.56 -9.62
N ASP A 227 -0.58 -4.34 -10.85
CA ASP A 227 0.26 -5.26 -11.62
C ASP A 227 1.63 -5.47 -10.96
N ALA A 228 2.27 -4.40 -10.49
CA ALA A 228 3.51 -4.48 -9.74
C ALA A 228 3.32 -5.26 -8.42
N ALA A 229 2.21 -5.02 -7.70
CA ALA A 229 1.89 -5.75 -6.47
C ALA A 229 1.62 -7.23 -6.75
N LEU A 230 0.94 -7.56 -7.84
CA LEU A 230 0.69 -8.95 -8.26
C LEU A 230 2.01 -9.65 -8.62
N PHE A 231 2.90 -8.98 -9.35
CA PHE A 231 4.23 -9.53 -9.65
C PHE A 231 5.01 -9.87 -8.37
N LEU A 232 5.07 -8.95 -7.40
CA LEU A 232 5.75 -9.19 -6.12
C LEU A 232 5.06 -10.29 -5.31
N ALA A 233 3.74 -10.43 -5.43
CA ALA A 233 2.96 -11.47 -4.74
C ALA A 233 3.13 -12.87 -5.35
N THR A 234 3.49 -12.99 -6.63
CA THR A 234 3.48 -14.26 -7.37
C THR A 234 4.85 -14.71 -7.87
N ARG A 235 5.66 -13.80 -8.42
CA ARG A 235 6.89 -14.10 -9.17
C ARG A 235 8.16 -13.52 -8.58
N GLY A 236 8.08 -12.65 -7.57
CA GLY A 236 9.23 -12.02 -6.92
C GLY A 236 9.99 -12.94 -5.97
N ASP A 237 10.20 -14.22 -6.30
CA ASP A 237 10.78 -15.21 -5.35
C ASP A 237 12.21 -14.91 -4.93
N PHE A 238 12.99 -14.18 -5.73
CA PHE A 238 14.37 -13.80 -5.40
C PHE A 238 14.51 -12.31 -5.08
N MET A 239 13.41 -11.66 -4.68
CA MET A 239 13.40 -10.24 -4.32
C MET A 239 13.06 -10.07 -2.84
N SER A 240 13.95 -9.42 -2.08
CA SER A 240 13.68 -9.01 -0.70
C SER A 240 14.53 -7.77 -0.35
N GLY A 241 13.88 -6.74 0.19
CA GLY A 241 14.49 -5.45 0.49
C GLY A 241 14.56 -4.49 -0.69
N ASP A 242 13.96 -4.84 -1.82
CA ASP A 242 13.97 -4.03 -3.03
C ASP A 242 12.91 -2.93 -3.04
N VAL A 243 13.16 -1.89 -3.83
CA VAL A 243 12.25 -0.75 -4.06
C VAL A 243 11.89 -0.71 -5.53
N MET A 244 10.76 -1.27 -5.87
CA MET A 244 10.22 -1.24 -7.24
C MET A 244 9.58 0.12 -7.51
N VAL A 245 10.23 0.94 -8.32
CA VAL A 245 9.71 2.23 -8.76
C VAL A 245 8.75 2.02 -9.93
N VAL A 246 7.54 2.61 -9.81
CA VAL A 246 6.48 2.55 -10.86
C VAL A 246 6.00 3.99 -11.08
N ASP A 247 6.69 4.75 -11.94
CA ASP A 247 6.54 6.21 -12.05
C ASP A 247 6.52 6.76 -13.49
N GLY A 248 6.55 5.88 -14.49
CA GLY A 248 6.62 6.27 -15.90
C GLY A 248 7.97 6.92 -16.28
N GLY A 249 9.02 6.66 -15.51
CA GLY A 249 10.37 7.19 -15.71
C GLY A 249 10.59 8.59 -15.11
N ARG A 250 9.69 9.08 -14.26
CA ARG A 250 9.74 10.45 -13.73
C ARG A 250 11.01 10.75 -12.91
N LEU A 251 11.57 9.77 -12.21
CA LEU A 251 12.79 9.97 -11.41
C LEU A 251 14.07 10.15 -12.24
N VAL A 252 14.04 9.83 -13.52
CA VAL A 252 15.18 9.93 -14.43
C VAL A 252 14.99 11.03 -15.51
N ALA A 253 13.90 11.81 -15.40
CA ALA A 253 13.55 12.88 -16.33
C ALA A 253 14.11 14.24 -15.93
#